data_80cdd246a6f29f6796673e7c81a7a3c6
#
_entry.id   80cdd246a6f29f6796673e7c81a7a3c6
#
_cell.length_a   1.000
_cell.length_b   1.000
_cell.length_c   1.000
_cell.angle_alpha   90.00
_cell.angle_beta   90.00
_cell.angle_gamma   90.00
#
_symmetry.space_group_name_H-M   'P 1'
#
loop_
_entity.id
_entity.type
_entity.pdbx_description
1 polymer ?
#
loop_
_entity_poly.entity_id
_entity_poly.type
_entity_poly.pdbx_seq_one_letter_code
_entity_poly.pdbx_strand_id
1 'polypeptide(L)'
;MTSYRTDQVGEQVREEIMSIIRRDLKDPRIGFVSITGVRMSPDLRQARVRVSVLGDPEQKKSSLQGLISARGVIRHELGRRLQNLKFSPDLRFELDPSIEYSVHISELLKEVLPASEEEKP
;
A
#
# COMPACT_ATOMS: atom_id res chain seq x y z
N MET A 1 2.48 -15.62 -14.24
CA MET A 1 1.88 -16.33 -13.10
C MET A 1 2.83 -16.30 -11.91
N THR A 2 2.33 -15.89 -10.76
CA THR A 2 3.15 -15.88 -9.55
C THR A 2 3.20 -17.25 -8.91
N SER A 3 4.33 -17.59 -8.34
CA SER A 3 4.48 -18.86 -7.61
C SER A 3 3.98 -18.68 -6.18
N TYR A 4 3.73 -19.79 -5.51
CA TYR A 4 3.35 -19.79 -4.10
C TYR A 4 4.39 -19.04 -3.25
N ARG A 5 5.68 -19.25 -3.56
CA ARG A 5 6.75 -18.57 -2.82
C ARG A 5 6.71 -17.05 -3.01
N THR A 6 6.46 -16.56 -4.24
CA THR A 6 6.38 -15.11 -4.46
C THR A 6 5.19 -14.51 -3.74
N ASP A 7 4.07 -15.22 -3.66
CA ASP A 7 2.91 -14.76 -2.93
C ASP A 7 3.17 -14.69 -1.42
N GLN A 8 3.84 -15.70 -0.87
CA GLN A 8 4.21 -15.68 0.55
C GLN A 8 5.15 -14.55 0.88
N VAL A 9 6.17 -14.35 0.06
CA VAL A 9 7.13 -13.27 0.27
C VAL A 9 6.43 -11.91 0.13
N GLY A 10 5.54 -11.78 -0.83
CA GLY A 10 4.76 -10.56 -1.00
C GLY A 10 3.96 -10.21 0.24
N GLU A 11 3.32 -11.20 0.87
CA GLU A 11 2.58 -10.98 2.11
C GLU A 11 3.50 -10.61 3.27
N GLN A 12 4.66 -11.25 3.38
CA GLN A 12 5.64 -10.88 4.41
C GLN A 12 6.12 -9.45 4.22
N VAL A 13 6.43 -9.07 2.98
CA VAL A 13 6.87 -7.71 2.67
C VAL A 13 5.77 -6.71 3.01
N ARG A 14 4.51 -7.01 2.65
CA ARG A 14 3.39 -6.16 2.95
C ARG A 14 3.27 -5.87 4.46
N GLU A 15 3.30 -6.92 5.25
CA GLU A 15 3.17 -6.80 6.71
C GLU A 15 4.31 -5.99 7.30
N GLU A 16 5.53 -6.23 6.82
CA GLU A 16 6.69 -5.52 7.35
C GLU A 16 6.68 -4.05 6.93
N ILE A 17 6.30 -3.73 5.69
CA ILE A 17 6.18 -2.34 5.27
C ILE A 17 5.13 -1.61 6.10
N MET A 18 3.98 -2.23 6.35
CA MET A 18 2.95 -1.63 7.20
C MET A 18 3.50 -1.32 8.59
N SER A 19 4.24 -2.24 9.17
CA SER A 19 4.85 -2.05 10.48
C SER A 19 5.87 -0.91 10.46
N ILE A 20 6.72 -0.86 9.44
CA ILE A 20 7.72 0.19 9.29
C ILE A 20 7.05 1.56 9.19
N ILE A 21 6.01 1.67 8.36
CA ILE A 21 5.29 2.94 8.19
C ILE A 21 4.68 3.41 9.51
N ARG A 22 4.09 2.50 10.27
CA ARG A 22 3.43 2.87 11.53
C ARG A 22 4.40 3.23 12.64
N ARG A 23 5.54 2.54 12.71
CA ARG A 23 6.43 2.65 13.86
C ARG A 23 7.66 3.49 13.62
N ASP A 24 8.22 3.43 12.43
CA ASP A 24 9.53 4.00 12.17
C ASP A 24 9.52 5.27 11.35
N LEU A 25 8.52 5.45 10.49
CA LEU A 25 8.45 6.64 9.66
C LEU A 25 7.68 7.75 10.38
N LYS A 26 8.32 8.92 10.41
CA LYS A 26 7.72 10.12 11.03
C LYS A 26 7.69 11.28 10.06
N ASP A 27 7.36 10.98 8.81
CA ASP A 27 7.25 12.00 7.77
C ASP A 27 5.83 12.55 7.80
N PRO A 28 5.65 13.85 8.03
CA PRO A 28 4.31 14.45 8.10
C PRO A 28 3.56 14.40 6.78
N ARG A 29 4.25 14.15 5.66
CA ARG A 29 3.59 13.99 4.36
C ARG A 29 2.83 12.68 4.27
N ILE A 30 3.18 11.70 5.08
CA ILE A 30 2.54 10.39 5.05
C ILE A 30 1.36 10.41 6.01
N GLY A 31 0.14 10.36 5.46
CA GLY A 31 -1.09 10.35 6.23
C GLY A 31 -1.56 8.92 6.50
N PHE A 32 -2.86 8.72 6.38
CA PHE A 32 -3.43 7.38 6.54
C PHE A 32 -3.16 6.54 5.30
N VAL A 33 -2.22 5.64 5.43
CA VAL A 33 -1.74 4.80 4.33
C VAL A 33 -1.96 3.33 4.69
N SER A 34 -2.48 2.58 3.74
CA SER A 34 -2.62 1.13 3.86
C SER A 34 -1.97 0.49 2.63
N ILE A 35 -1.25 -0.60 2.85
CA ILE A 35 -0.69 -1.38 1.75
C ILE A 35 -1.72 -2.43 1.37
N THR A 36 -2.30 -2.29 0.19
CA THR A 36 -3.36 -3.19 -0.25
C THR A 36 -2.82 -4.46 -0.88
N GLY A 37 -1.59 -4.45 -1.34
CA GLY A 37 -0.96 -5.64 -1.87
C GLY A 37 0.47 -5.39 -2.26
N VAL A 38 1.24 -6.46 -2.32
CA VAL A 38 2.61 -6.43 -2.80
C VAL A 38 2.79 -7.56 -3.80
N ARG A 39 3.25 -7.21 -4.99
CA ARG A 39 3.54 -8.21 -6.02
C ARG A 39 5.04 -8.28 -6.23
N MET A 40 5.59 -9.46 -5.98
CA MET A 40 7.02 -9.69 -6.14
C MET A 40 7.34 -10.17 -7.54
N SER A 41 8.52 -9.76 -8.07
CA SER A 41 9.05 -10.36 -9.27
C SER A 41 9.50 -11.80 -8.97
N PRO A 42 9.60 -12.66 -10.02
CA PRO A 42 9.99 -14.06 -9.78
C PRO A 42 11.35 -14.23 -9.11
N ASP A 43 12.28 -13.30 -9.36
CA ASP A 43 13.61 -13.33 -8.72
C ASP A 43 13.63 -12.67 -7.35
N LEU A 44 12.50 -12.18 -6.87
CA LEU A 44 12.34 -11.53 -5.57
C LEU A 44 13.16 -10.24 -5.40
N ARG A 45 13.58 -9.65 -6.50
CA ARG A 45 14.40 -8.42 -6.46
C ARG A 45 13.57 -7.15 -6.56
N GLN A 46 12.34 -7.25 -7.04
CA GLN A 46 11.47 -6.09 -7.21
C GLN A 46 10.12 -6.35 -6.57
N ALA A 47 9.59 -5.32 -5.91
CA ALA A 47 8.29 -5.37 -5.27
C ALA A 47 7.46 -4.20 -5.77
N ARG A 48 6.30 -4.48 -6.34
CA ARG A 48 5.29 -3.46 -6.65
C ARG A 48 4.36 -3.37 -5.46
N VAL A 49 4.41 -2.24 -4.79
CA VAL A 49 3.67 -2.00 -3.56
C VAL A 49 2.47 -1.12 -3.87
N ARG A 50 1.28 -1.68 -3.77
CA ARG A 50 0.05 -0.92 -3.98
C ARG A 50 -0.39 -0.29 -2.69
N VAL A 51 -0.69 1.00 -2.77
CA VAL A 51 -0.94 1.83 -1.61
C VAL A 51 -2.32 2.47 -1.73
N SER A 52 -3.10 2.37 -0.67
CA SER A 52 -4.33 3.13 -0.52
C SER A 52 -4.07 4.27 0.44
N VAL A 53 -4.44 5.48 0.05
CA VAL A 53 -4.28 6.67 0.88
C VAL A 53 -5.64 7.32 1.06
N LEU A 54 -6.00 7.57 2.31
CA LEU A 54 -7.24 8.27 2.62
C LEU A 54 -7.00 9.77 2.51
N GLY A 55 -7.84 10.46 1.75
CA GLY A 55 -7.75 11.89 1.61
C GLY A 55 -8.04 12.37 0.19
N ASP A 56 -7.84 13.68 -0.02
CA ASP A 56 -8.02 14.29 -1.32
C ASP A 56 -6.83 14.01 -2.25
N PRO A 57 -6.90 14.39 -3.54
CA PRO A 57 -5.81 14.10 -4.48
C PRO A 57 -4.45 14.66 -4.05
N GLU A 58 -4.42 15.82 -3.41
CA GLU A 58 -3.16 16.39 -2.96
C GLU A 58 -2.58 15.61 -1.80
N GLN A 59 -3.43 15.17 -0.87
CA GLN A 59 -2.99 14.33 0.24
C GLN A 59 -2.45 13.00 -0.26
N LYS A 60 -3.10 12.41 -1.25
CA LYS A 60 -2.64 11.17 -1.86
C LYS A 60 -1.28 11.35 -2.51
N LYS A 61 -1.10 12.43 -3.25
CA LYS A 61 0.16 12.75 -3.91
C LYS A 61 1.26 12.98 -2.88
N SER A 62 0.97 13.74 -1.84
CA SER A 62 1.92 14.05 -0.77
C SER A 62 2.36 12.77 -0.04
N SER A 63 1.41 11.90 0.30
CA SER A 63 1.72 10.64 0.95
C SER A 63 2.58 9.74 0.07
N LEU A 64 2.25 9.66 -1.21
CA LEU A 64 3.04 8.85 -2.14
C LEU A 64 4.46 9.39 -2.25
N GLN A 65 4.63 10.70 -2.34
CA GLN A 65 5.96 11.31 -2.39
C GLN A 65 6.74 11.04 -1.12
N GLY A 66 6.07 11.06 0.04
CA GLY A 66 6.70 10.72 1.32
C GLY A 66 7.20 9.28 1.33
N LEU A 67 6.41 8.36 0.83
CA LEU A 67 6.80 6.96 0.74
C LEU A 67 7.98 6.77 -0.21
N ILE A 68 7.96 7.43 -1.36
CA ILE A 68 9.06 7.36 -2.32
C ILE A 68 10.34 7.90 -1.68
N SER A 69 10.25 9.01 -0.96
CA SER A 69 11.41 9.58 -0.26
C SER A 69 11.94 8.65 0.82
N ALA A 70 11.07 7.89 1.47
CA ALA A 70 11.45 6.97 2.53
C ALA A 70 11.86 5.59 2.00
N ARG A 71 11.85 5.39 0.69
CA ARG A 71 12.08 4.09 0.08
C ARG A 71 13.37 3.43 0.56
N GLY A 72 14.45 4.19 0.64
CA GLY A 72 15.73 3.67 1.09
C GLY A 72 15.70 3.17 2.53
N VAL A 73 15.04 3.92 3.41
CA VAL A 73 14.89 3.52 4.82
C VAL A 73 14.05 2.24 4.92
N ILE A 74 12.94 2.21 4.19
CA ILE A 74 12.06 1.04 4.19
C ILE A 74 12.80 -0.19 3.69
N ARG A 75 13.55 -0.03 2.61
CA ARG A 75 14.34 -1.11 2.02
C ARG A 75 15.38 -1.64 3.00
N HIS A 76 16.07 -0.74 3.69
CA HIS A 76 17.06 -1.12 4.69
C HIS A 76 16.42 -1.93 5.82
N GLU A 77 15.29 -1.46 6.34
CA GLU A 77 14.58 -2.15 7.41
C GLU A 77 14.04 -3.50 6.98
N LEU A 78 13.56 -3.61 5.74
CA LEU A 78 13.13 -4.90 5.20
C LEU A 78 14.27 -5.90 5.18
N GLY A 79 15.45 -5.47 4.78
CA GLY A 79 16.64 -6.33 4.76
C GLY A 79 17.01 -6.84 6.15
N ARG A 80 16.84 -5.99 7.15
CA ARG A 80 17.09 -6.39 8.55
C ARG A 80 16.06 -7.40 9.06
N ARG A 81 14.81 -7.20 8.71
CA ARG A 81 13.70 -7.99 9.26
C ARG A 81 13.45 -9.30 8.52
N LEU A 82 13.66 -9.29 7.21
CA LEU A 82 13.42 -10.46 6.36
C LEU A 82 14.73 -11.10 5.94
N GLN A 83 15.37 -11.78 6.87
CA GLN A 83 16.67 -12.39 6.64
C GLN A 83 16.60 -13.62 5.74
N ASN A 84 15.39 -14.13 5.48
CA ASN A 84 15.20 -15.21 4.51
C ASN A 84 15.33 -14.75 3.07
N LEU A 85 15.39 -13.42 2.84
CA LEU A 85 15.60 -12.88 1.51
C LEU A 85 17.08 -12.63 1.27
N LYS A 86 17.56 -13.08 0.12
CA LYS A 86 18.96 -12.87 -0.26
C LYS A 86 19.27 -11.39 -0.49
N PHE A 87 18.31 -10.66 -1.04
CA PHE A 87 18.42 -9.23 -1.29
C PHE A 87 17.16 -8.55 -0.80
N SER A 88 17.31 -7.34 -0.25
CA SER A 88 16.15 -6.52 0.00
C SER A 88 15.60 -6.03 -1.35
N PRO A 89 14.31 -6.18 -1.62
CA PRO A 89 13.78 -5.84 -2.93
C PRO A 89 13.75 -4.34 -3.17
N ASP A 90 13.85 -3.95 -4.43
CA ASP A 90 13.57 -2.59 -4.84
C ASP A 90 12.06 -2.38 -4.75
N LEU A 91 11.68 -1.24 -4.19
CA LEU A 91 10.27 -0.94 -3.94
C LEU A 91 9.74 0.06 -4.95
N ARG A 92 8.61 -0.26 -5.53
CA ARG A 92 7.90 0.65 -6.42
C ARG A 92 6.51 0.87 -5.85
N PHE A 93 6.27 2.08 -5.36
CA PHE A 93 4.99 2.44 -4.78
C PHE A 93 4.06 2.98 -5.86
N GLU A 94 2.82 2.49 -5.85
CA GLU A 94 1.80 2.99 -6.75
C GLU A 94 0.46 3.03 -6.03
N LEU A 95 -0.35 4.02 -6.35
CA LEU A 95 -1.67 4.14 -5.74
C LEU A 95 -2.58 3.04 -6.30
N ASP A 96 -3.35 2.45 -5.40
CA ASP A 96 -4.34 1.45 -5.79
C ASP A 96 -5.66 2.16 -6.10
N PRO A 97 -6.11 2.18 -7.37
CA PRO A 97 -7.33 2.87 -7.73
C PRO A 97 -8.60 2.13 -7.32
N SER A 98 -8.51 0.83 -6.97
CA SER A 98 -9.70 0.03 -6.72
C SER A 98 -10.51 0.53 -5.54
N ILE A 99 -9.87 0.97 -4.45
CA ILE A 99 -10.56 1.49 -3.29
C ILE A 99 -11.22 2.83 -3.60
N GLU A 100 -10.51 3.70 -4.33
CA GLU A 100 -11.05 4.98 -4.76
C GLU A 100 -12.29 4.78 -5.63
N TYR A 101 -12.22 3.84 -6.57
CA TYR A 101 -13.35 3.51 -7.42
C TYR A 101 -14.55 3.01 -6.59
N SER A 102 -14.30 2.15 -5.62
CA SER A 102 -15.36 1.62 -4.76
C SER A 102 -16.04 2.71 -3.95
N VAL A 103 -15.28 3.65 -3.42
CA VAL A 103 -15.83 4.79 -2.68
C VAL A 103 -16.68 5.66 -3.60
N HIS A 104 -16.19 5.94 -4.80
CA HIS A 104 -16.92 6.74 -5.77
C HIS A 104 -18.27 6.10 -6.14
N ILE A 105 -18.27 4.79 -6.39
CA ILE A 105 -19.49 4.06 -6.69
C ILE A 105 -20.48 4.12 -5.52
N SER A 106 -20.00 3.99 -4.30
CA SER A 106 -20.84 4.09 -3.11
C SER A 106 -21.48 5.47 -2.99
N GLU A 107 -20.72 6.53 -3.29
CA GLU A 107 -21.25 7.88 -3.27
C GLU A 107 -22.32 8.10 -4.33
N LEU A 108 -22.11 7.57 -5.53
CA LEU A 108 -23.09 7.66 -6.59
C LEU A 108 -24.39 6.93 -6.23
N LEU A 109 -24.28 5.78 -5.58
CA LEU A 109 -25.45 5.04 -5.14
C LEU A 109 -26.23 5.81 -4.10
N LYS A 110 -25.57 6.51 -3.20
CA LYS A 110 -26.24 7.37 -2.22
C LYS A 110 -27.03 8.49 -2.86
N GLU A 111 -26.54 9.05 -3.96
CA GLU A 111 -27.25 10.11 -4.67
C GLU A 111 -28.46 9.60 -5.44
N VAL A 112 -28.40 8.36 -5.90
CA VAL A 112 -29.45 7.76 -6.73
C VAL A 112 -30.53 7.09 -5.90
N LEU A 113 -30.16 6.44 -4.79
CA LEU A 113 -31.08 5.71 -3.94
C LEU A 113 -31.72 6.63 -2.90
N PRO A 114 -33.00 6.38 -2.52
CA PRO A 114 -33.59 7.09 -1.40
C PRO A 114 -32.83 6.86 -0.12
N ALA A 115 -32.79 7.88 0.74
CA ALA A 115 -32.04 7.81 2.00
C ALA A 115 -32.46 6.60 2.85
N SER A 116 -33.75 6.24 2.83
CA SER A 116 -34.23 5.10 3.60
C SER A 116 -33.64 3.78 3.13
N GLU A 117 -33.27 3.67 1.89
CA GLU A 117 -32.63 2.47 1.36
C GLU A 117 -31.17 2.44 1.73
N GLU A 118 -30.52 3.60 1.76
CA GLU A 118 -29.12 3.69 2.13
C GLU A 118 -28.88 3.33 3.59
N GLU A 119 -29.84 3.68 4.44
CA GLU A 119 -29.73 3.45 5.88
C GLU A 119 -29.95 2.01 6.29
N LYS A 120 -30.47 1.21 5.39
CA LYS A 120 -30.69 -0.20 5.69
C LYS A 120 -29.35 -0.94 5.71
N PRO A 121 -29.07 -1.61 6.81
CA PRO A 121 -27.83 -2.36 6.94
C PRO A 121 -27.75 -3.55 6.01
#